data_cd58cc99f84ba49b9dea0d6ba48ff39b
#
_entry.id   cd58cc99f84ba49b9dea0d6ba48ff39b
#
_cell.length_a   1.000
_cell.length_b   1.000
_cell.length_c   1.000
_cell.angle_alpha   90.00
_cell.angle_beta   90.00
_cell.angle_gamma   90.00
#
_symmetry.space_group_name_H-M   'P 1'
#
loop_
_entity.id
_entity.type
_entity.pdbx_description
1 polymer ?
#
loop_
_entity_poly.entity_id
_entity_poly.type
_entity_poly.pdbx_seq_one_letter_code
_entity_poly.pdbx_strand_id
1 'polypeptide(L)'
;MNRRKFIRNSLGLTLAGTITPSLITKNSQLFAGDNKTYISHNPNPANWRDDEINITWIGHATVLINFFGKIILTDPALFTSVGFYVLGTTIGKIRATMPALEFDDIPKPDLVLISHAHMDHMDYKSLKELTKKYPGKINCITAYNTKDIIEDLNWKALTELDWGESLKMDELKITGIEVNHDGFRLPGELDRAKGHMLYGRSYNGYILESNGRKILFAGDTAYTEKFKQHRDKNIDVVIMPIGGYIPHHHRHCDPEEALVMASDHIGAKYFVPIHANTFDGDEGFHVPIDWMNKSVEKYDIKIGISEIGQTLTLNAGEEKWTLKQ
;
A
#
# COMPACT_ATOMS: atom_id res chain seq x y z
N MET A 1 7.86 -27.27 -20.73
CA MET A 1 8.96 -27.29 -19.76
C MET A 1 8.64 -26.23 -18.72
N ASN A 2 8.45 -26.60 -17.46
CA ASN A 2 7.85 -25.74 -16.43
C ASN A 2 8.83 -24.62 -16.05
N ARG A 3 8.44 -23.33 -16.17
CA ARG A 3 9.27 -22.13 -15.88
C ARG A 3 9.95 -22.16 -14.50
N ARG A 4 9.34 -22.82 -13.51
CA ARG A 4 9.91 -23.05 -12.16
C ARG A 4 11.21 -23.89 -12.20
N LYS A 5 11.38 -24.80 -13.16
CA LYS A 5 12.62 -25.60 -13.31
C LYS A 5 13.77 -24.77 -13.93
N PHE A 6 13.44 -23.82 -14.79
CA PHE A 6 14.45 -22.98 -15.43
C PHE A 6 15.14 -22.02 -14.45
N ILE A 7 14.35 -21.34 -13.61
CA ILE A 7 14.90 -20.40 -12.61
C ILE A 7 15.74 -21.12 -11.55
N ARG A 8 15.32 -22.34 -11.15
CA ARG A 8 16.07 -23.16 -10.17
C ARG A 8 17.38 -23.72 -10.73
N ASN A 9 17.48 -23.94 -12.02
CA ASN A 9 18.68 -24.46 -12.67
C ASN A 9 19.64 -23.37 -13.18
N SER A 10 19.15 -22.14 -13.40
CA SER A 10 20.00 -21.01 -13.84
C SER A 10 20.75 -20.36 -12.67
N LEU A 11 20.29 -20.52 -11.43
CA LEU A 11 20.97 -20.05 -10.21
C LEU A 11 22.01 -21.04 -9.65
N GLY A 12 22.14 -22.19 -10.27
CA GLY A 12 23.01 -23.29 -9.79
C GLY A 12 24.43 -23.33 -10.35
N LEU A 13 24.80 -22.41 -11.25
CA LEU A 13 26.10 -22.46 -11.92
C LEU A 13 26.74 -21.06 -12.01
N THR A 14 27.22 -20.54 -10.92
CA THR A 14 28.43 -19.67 -10.80
C THR A 14 28.42 -18.91 -9.48
N LEU A 15 28.79 -19.55 -8.41
CA LEU A 15 29.33 -18.90 -7.19
C LEU A 15 30.03 -19.96 -6.32
N ALA A 16 31.08 -20.58 -6.87
CA ALA A 16 32.10 -21.25 -6.08
C ALA A 16 33.24 -20.24 -5.84
N GLY A 17 32.91 -19.17 -5.11
CA GLY A 17 33.88 -18.27 -4.52
C GLY A 17 33.57 -18.25 -3.01
N THR A 18 34.48 -18.69 -2.18
CA THR A 18 34.40 -18.68 -0.74
C THR A 18 34.19 -17.26 -0.21
N ILE A 19 32.95 -16.83 -0.05
CA ILE A 19 32.60 -15.62 0.71
C ILE A 19 32.48 -16.05 2.17
N THR A 20 33.47 -15.68 2.98
CA THR A 20 33.40 -15.92 4.43
C THR A 20 32.27 -15.12 5.05
N PRO A 21 31.47 -15.66 5.99
CA PRO A 21 30.34 -14.97 6.62
C PRO A 21 30.68 -13.63 7.30
N SER A 22 31.97 -13.40 7.61
CA SER A 22 32.43 -12.16 8.25
C SER A 22 32.42 -10.91 7.38
N LEU A 23 32.30 -11.04 6.05
CA LEU A 23 32.26 -9.89 5.14
C LEU A 23 30.83 -9.35 4.91
N ILE A 24 29.80 -10.18 5.13
CA ILE A 24 28.40 -9.78 4.94
C ILE A 24 27.90 -8.91 6.11
N THR A 25 28.38 -9.18 7.33
CA THR A 25 27.98 -8.41 8.52
C THR A 25 28.65 -7.04 8.65
N LYS A 26 29.78 -6.79 7.99
CA LYS A 26 30.45 -5.49 8.05
C LYS A 26 29.94 -4.48 7.02
N ASN A 27 29.42 -4.93 5.88
CA ASN A 27 28.91 -4.01 4.85
C ASN A 27 27.48 -3.52 5.07
N SER A 28 26.68 -4.20 5.88
CA SER A 28 25.32 -3.72 6.24
C SER A 28 25.33 -2.55 7.22
N GLN A 29 26.44 -2.29 7.92
CA GLN A 29 26.61 -1.12 8.81
C GLN A 29 27.19 0.10 8.11
N LEU A 30 27.72 -0.01 6.89
CA LEU A 30 28.38 1.10 6.19
C LEU A 30 27.43 2.05 5.44
N PHE A 31 26.13 1.71 5.34
CA PHE A 31 25.10 2.54 4.69
C PHE A 31 23.97 2.97 5.62
N ALA A 32 24.03 2.64 6.91
CA ALA A 32 23.14 3.20 7.91
C ALA A 32 23.72 4.52 8.39
N GLY A 33 23.53 5.58 7.64
CA GLY A 33 23.66 6.93 8.17
C GLY A 33 22.69 7.10 9.34
N ASP A 34 23.10 7.78 10.42
CA ASP A 34 22.33 8.03 11.65
C ASP A 34 21.10 8.95 11.47
N ASN A 35 20.51 9.01 10.27
CA ASN A 35 19.37 9.86 9.90
C ASN A 35 18.05 9.09 9.79
N LYS A 36 17.77 8.13 10.69
CA LYS A 36 16.42 7.58 10.78
C LYS A 36 15.50 8.63 11.38
N THR A 37 14.51 9.08 10.59
CA THR A 37 13.46 9.97 11.08
C THR A 37 12.58 9.19 12.06
N TYR A 38 12.56 9.63 13.32
CA TYR A 38 11.67 9.08 14.32
C TYR A 38 10.24 9.58 14.07
N ILE A 39 9.28 8.69 14.21
CA ILE A 39 7.86 9.01 14.06
C ILE A 39 7.40 9.70 15.35
N SER A 40 6.72 10.84 15.20
CA SER A 40 6.22 11.63 16.35
C SER A 40 4.90 11.08 16.91
N HIS A 41 4.19 10.25 16.12
CA HIS A 41 2.87 9.71 16.47
C HIS A 41 2.95 8.21 16.68
N ASN A 42 2.38 7.74 17.78
CA ASN A 42 2.34 6.32 18.14
C ASN A 42 0.88 5.85 18.20
N PRO A 43 0.32 5.34 17.10
CA PRO A 43 -1.07 4.87 17.08
C PRO A 43 -1.27 3.70 18.02
N ASN A 44 -2.44 3.63 18.66
CA ASN A 44 -2.79 2.53 19.56
C ASN A 44 -4.05 1.78 19.08
N PRO A 45 -3.92 0.82 18.16
CA PRO A 45 -5.06 0.07 17.64
C PRO A 45 -5.79 -0.77 18.69
N ALA A 46 -5.17 -1.08 19.83
CA ALA A 46 -5.82 -1.83 20.91
C ALA A 46 -6.98 -1.05 21.57
N ASN A 47 -7.00 0.27 21.40
CA ASN A 47 -8.07 1.13 21.93
C ASN A 47 -9.18 1.43 20.90
N TRP A 48 -9.10 0.88 19.69
CA TRP A 48 -10.12 1.09 18.68
C TRP A 48 -11.38 0.28 19.00
N ARG A 49 -12.53 0.86 18.68
CA ARG A 49 -13.84 0.25 18.94
C ARG A 49 -14.41 -0.31 17.64
N ASP A 50 -15.23 -1.35 17.75
CA ASP A 50 -15.88 -2.00 16.60
C ASP A 50 -16.96 -1.14 15.93
N ASP A 51 -17.42 -0.06 16.58
CA ASP A 51 -18.37 0.89 16.03
C ASP A 51 -17.73 2.16 15.44
N GLU A 52 -16.40 2.18 15.33
CA GLU A 52 -15.62 3.29 14.77
C GLU A 52 -15.05 2.95 13.41
N ILE A 53 -14.66 4.00 12.68
CA ILE A 53 -13.70 3.92 11.57
C ILE A 53 -12.43 4.63 12.00
N ASN A 54 -11.31 3.91 11.96
CA ASN A 54 -9.99 4.48 12.22
C ASN A 54 -9.11 4.21 11.00
N ILE A 55 -8.42 5.23 10.52
CA ILE A 55 -7.48 5.12 9.39
C ILE A 55 -6.14 5.65 9.88
N THR A 56 -5.10 4.82 9.87
CA THR A 56 -3.76 5.19 10.30
C THR A 56 -2.75 4.95 9.19
N TRP A 57 -1.99 5.98 8.86
CA TRP A 57 -0.89 5.84 7.91
C TRP A 57 0.33 5.22 8.59
N ILE A 58 0.62 3.95 8.28
CA ILE A 58 1.76 3.21 8.85
C ILE A 58 3.08 3.59 8.17
N GLY A 59 3.00 4.05 6.92
CA GLY A 59 4.13 4.47 6.09
C GLY A 59 4.10 3.85 4.71
N HIS A 60 4.67 4.54 3.72
CA HIS A 60 4.56 4.23 2.29
C HIS A 60 3.09 4.08 1.87
N ALA A 61 2.71 2.98 1.24
CA ALA A 61 1.31 2.67 0.90
C ALA A 61 0.60 1.79 1.95
N THR A 62 1.28 1.52 3.07
CA THR A 62 0.70 0.73 4.17
C THR A 62 -0.18 1.60 5.05
N VAL A 63 -1.48 1.29 5.06
CA VAL A 63 -2.48 1.93 5.90
C VAL A 63 -3.22 0.85 6.70
N LEU A 64 -3.35 1.06 8.01
CA LEU A 64 -4.14 0.22 8.90
C LEU A 64 -5.51 0.86 9.09
N ILE A 65 -6.55 0.11 8.77
CA ILE A 65 -7.94 0.58 8.81
C ILE A 65 -8.74 -0.34 9.73
N ASN A 66 -9.37 0.24 10.75
CA ASN A 66 -10.52 -0.37 11.39
C ASN A 66 -11.76 0.14 10.67
N PHE A 67 -12.51 -0.73 10.05
CA PHE A 67 -13.74 -0.38 9.35
C PHE A 67 -14.94 -1.10 10.00
N PHE A 68 -15.46 -0.51 11.06
CA PHE A 68 -16.53 -1.08 11.90
C PHE A 68 -16.18 -2.48 12.41
N GLY A 69 -15.04 -2.63 13.07
CA GLY A 69 -14.57 -3.89 13.64
C GLY A 69 -13.87 -4.82 12.64
N LYS A 70 -13.79 -4.47 11.35
CA LYS A 70 -12.98 -5.20 10.37
C LYS A 70 -11.62 -4.53 10.21
N ILE A 71 -10.58 -5.25 10.57
CA ILE A 71 -9.20 -4.77 10.46
C ILE A 71 -8.67 -5.06 9.05
N ILE A 72 -8.34 -4.00 8.32
CA ILE A 72 -7.84 -4.05 6.95
C ILE A 72 -6.43 -3.47 6.94
N LEU A 73 -5.50 -4.15 6.29
CA LEU A 73 -4.14 -3.68 6.09
C LEU A 73 -3.84 -3.58 4.59
N THR A 74 -3.55 -2.37 4.10
CA THR A 74 -3.24 -2.16 2.68
C THR A 74 -1.75 -2.28 2.43
N ASP A 75 -1.36 -2.83 1.29
CA ASP A 75 0.00 -2.87 0.72
C ASP A 75 1.10 -2.99 1.80
N PRO A 76 1.14 -4.07 2.60
CA PRO A 76 1.98 -4.12 3.79
C PRO A 76 3.48 -4.22 3.47
N ALA A 77 4.20 -3.14 3.79
CA ALA A 77 5.66 -3.04 3.77
C ALA A 77 6.13 -2.70 5.20
N LEU A 78 6.32 -3.70 6.06
CA LEU A 78 6.41 -3.56 7.51
C LEU A 78 7.84 -3.64 8.07
N PHE A 79 8.85 -3.78 7.21
CA PHE A 79 10.23 -3.95 7.63
C PHE A 79 11.13 -2.84 7.09
N THR A 80 12.39 -2.85 7.48
CA THR A 80 13.39 -1.82 7.15
C THR A 80 13.72 -1.68 5.68
N SER A 81 13.38 -2.68 4.86
CA SER A 81 13.65 -2.67 3.41
C SER A 81 12.58 -3.40 2.63
N VAL A 82 12.36 -2.96 1.40
CA VAL A 82 11.51 -3.62 0.40
C VAL A 82 12.35 -4.05 -0.80
N GLY A 83 11.94 -5.12 -1.49
CA GLY A 83 12.67 -5.62 -2.65
C GLY A 83 12.62 -7.13 -2.79
N PHE A 84 13.70 -7.72 -3.30
CA PHE A 84 13.82 -9.17 -3.49
C PHE A 84 14.04 -9.89 -2.16
N TYR A 85 13.14 -10.79 -1.80
CA TYR A 85 13.29 -11.64 -0.62
C TYR A 85 14.04 -12.92 -0.98
N VAL A 86 15.27 -13.05 -0.49
CA VAL A 86 16.17 -14.18 -0.78
C VAL A 86 16.84 -14.66 0.51
N LEU A 87 16.83 -15.97 0.77
CA LEU A 87 17.51 -16.60 1.91
C LEU A 87 17.20 -15.95 3.28
N GLY A 88 15.95 -15.51 3.48
CA GLY A 88 15.52 -14.93 4.75
C GLY A 88 15.77 -13.42 4.90
N THR A 89 16.38 -12.78 3.90
CA THR A 89 16.65 -11.33 3.89
C THR A 89 16.00 -10.64 2.70
N THR A 90 15.71 -9.34 2.83
CA THR A 90 15.25 -8.50 1.72
C THR A 90 16.42 -7.69 1.19
N ILE A 91 16.64 -7.76 -0.12
CA ILE A 91 17.65 -6.99 -0.87
C ILE A 91 16.90 -5.97 -1.72
N GLY A 92 17.09 -4.68 -1.43
CA GLY A 92 16.41 -3.61 -2.16
C GLY A 92 16.49 -2.26 -1.44
N LYS A 93 15.44 -1.46 -1.59
CA LYS A 93 15.40 -0.08 -1.08
C LYS A 93 15.22 -0.06 0.43
N ILE A 94 16.05 0.71 1.14
CA ILE A 94 16.02 0.87 2.59
C ILE A 94 15.13 2.07 2.93
N ARG A 95 14.33 1.95 4.00
CA ARG A 95 13.45 3.03 4.48
C ARG A 95 14.27 4.12 5.18
N ALA A 96 13.93 5.37 4.92
CA ALA A 96 14.38 6.51 5.70
C ALA A 96 13.51 6.71 6.96
N THR A 97 12.19 6.44 6.86
CA THR A 97 11.26 6.47 8.00
C THR A 97 10.78 5.05 8.32
N MET A 98 10.86 4.65 9.58
CA MET A 98 10.36 3.35 10.05
C MET A 98 8.82 3.31 10.01
N PRO A 99 8.18 2.12 9.97
CA PRO A 99 6.74 2.01 10.13
C PRO A 99 6.27 2.59 11.47
N ALA A 100 5.07 3.19 11.51
CA ALA A 100 4.49 3.79 12.70
C ALA A 100 4.15 2.77 13.81
N LEU A 101 4.07 1.51 13.46
CA LEU A 101 3.91 0.39 14.39
C LEU A 101 4.98 -0.65 14.14
N GLU A 102 5.50 -1.22 15.23
CA GLU A 102 6.30 -2.43 15.14
C GLU A 102 5.42 -3.59 14.64
N PHE A 103 6.05 -4.58 14.00
CA PHE A 103 5.33 -5.72 13.41
C PHE A 103 4.45 -6.45 14.44
N ASP A 104 4.89 -6.53 15.70
CA ASP A 104 4.17 -7.23 16.74
C ASP A 104 2.97 -6.44 17.28
N ASP A 105 2.96 -5.13 17.13
CA ASP A 105 1.87 -4.24 17.55
C ASP A 105 0.76 -4.11 16.50
N ILE A 106 0.99 -4.63 15.29
CA ILE A 106 -0.05 -4.67 14.26
C ILE A 106 -1.09 -5.72 14.65
N PRO A 107 -2.37 -5.31 14.83
CA PRO A 107 -3.45 -6.24 15.13
C PRO A 107 -3.62 -7.25 13.98
N LYS A 108 -4.19 -8.43 14.31
CA LYS A 108 -4.48 -9.43 13.29
C LYS A 108 -5.40 -8.85 12.20
N PRO A 109 -4.94 -8.72 10.95
CA PRO A 109 -5.83 -8.28 9.88
C PRO A 109 -6.89 -9.34 9.58
N ASP A 110 -8.13 -8.90 9.34
CA ASP A 110 -9.17 -9.73 8.75
C ASP A 110 -9.01 -9.79 7.23
N LEU A 111 -8.47 -8.70 6.66
CA LEU A 111 -8.18 -8.55 5.25
C LEU A 111 -6.83 -7.87 5.02
N VAL A 112 -5.98 -8.46 4.20
CA VAL A 112 -4.86 -7.80 3.52
C VAL A 112 -5.32 -7.44 2.12
N LEU A 113 -5.19 -6.17 1.75
CA LEU A 113 -5.60 -5.62 0.47
C LEU A 113 -4.39 -5.15 -0.31
N ILE A 114 -4.13 -5.73 -1.47
CA ILE A 114 -2.92 -5.47 -2.25
C ILE A 114 -3.31 -4.84 -3.59
N SER A 115 -2.77 -3.66 -3.86
CA SER A 115 -3.08 -2.88 -5.07
C SER A 115 -2.45 -3.48 -6.32
N HIS A 116 -1.19 -3.86 -6.29
CA HIS A 116 -0.44 -4.39 -7.43
C HIS A 116 0.83 -5.14 -7.00
N ALA A 117 1.57 -5.67 -7.96
CA ALA A 117 2.67 -6.60 -7.71
C ALA A 117 4.05 -5.95 -7.48
N HIS A 118 4.19 -4.62 -7.47
CA HIS A 118 5.47 -3.98 -7.15
C HIS A 118 5.95 -4.37 -5.74
N MET A 119 7.26 -4.44 -5.55
CA MET A 119 7.85 -5.03 -4.35
C MET A 119 7.67 -4.19 -3.09
N ASP A 120 7.38 -2.91 -3.21
CA ASP A 120 7.10 -1.96 -2.15
C ASP A 120 5.62 -1.91 -1.74
N HIS A 121 4.74 -2.61 -2.48
CA HIS A 121 3.32 -2.82 -2.18
C HIS A 121 3.03 -4.28 -1.82
N MET A 122 3.45 -5.21 -2.65
CA MET A 122 3.40 -6.64 -2.38
C MET A 122 4.74 -7.11 -1.80
N ASP A 123 5.11 -6.61 -0.61
CA ASP A 123 6.36 -7.03 0.05
C ASP A 123 6.23 -8.46 0.58
N TYR A 124 6.88 -9.39 -0.11
CA TYR A 124 6.79 -10.82 0.22
C TYR A 124 7.21 -11.14 1.65
N LYS A 125 8.20 -10.41 2.21
CA LYS A 125 8.63 -10.61 3.60
C LYS A 125 7.51 -10.27 4.58
N SER A 126 6.87 -9.12 4.42
CA SER A 126 5.76 -8.69 5.27
C SER A 126 4.59 -9.65 5.22
N LEU A 127 4.20 -10.08 4.02
CA LEU A 127 3.10 -11.02 3.82
C LEU A 127 3.40 -12.40 4.39
N LYS A 128 4.65 -12.88 4.23
CA LYS A 128 5.10 -14.15 4.79
C LYS A 128 5.09 -14.15 6.31
N GLU A 129 5.61 -13.10 6.96
CA GLU A 129 5.63 -13.04 8.42
C GLU A 129 4.22 -12.85 9.00
N LEU A 130 3.32 -12.09 8.33
CA LEU A 130 1.91 -11.98 8.70
C LEU A 130 1.20 -13.35 8.65
N THR A 131 1.35 -14.08 7.56
CA THR A 131 0.71 -15.41 7.40
C THR A 131 1.34 -16.48 8.28
N LYS A 132 2.59 -16.32 8.69
CA LYS A 132 3.25 -17.16 9.68
C LYS A 132 2.76 -16.86 11.09
N LYS A 133 2.55 -15.58 11.45
CA LYS A 133 2.00 -15.14 12.74
C LYS A 133 0.53 -15.55 12.90
N TYR A 134 -0.25 -15.54 11.81
CA TYR A 134 -1.69 -15.82 11.80
C TYR A 134 -2.06 -16.89 10.73
N PRO A 135 -1.59 -18.14 10.84
CA PRO A 135 -1.72 -19.13 9.78
C PRO A 135 -3.18 -19.48 9.48
N GLY A 136 -3.59 -19.34 8.22
CA GLY A 136 -4.95 -19.64 7.78
C GLY A 136 -6.04 -18.72 8.38
N LYS A 137 -5.68 -17.52 8.86
CA LYS A 137 -6.64 -16.61 9.52
C LYS A 137 -6.91 -15.31 8.75
N ILE A 138 -6.06 -14.95 7.80
CA ILE A 138 -6.11 -13.68 7.08
C ILE A 138 -6.67 -13.92 5.68
N ASN A 139 -7.69 -13.17 5.28
CA ASN A 139 -8.11 -13.11 3.87
C ASN A 139 -7.17 -12.15 3.13
N CYS A 140 -6.87 -12.45 1.86
CA CYS A 140 -6.10 -11.56 1.00
C CYS A 140 -6.86 -11.31 -0.30
N ILE A 141 -6.96 -10.05 -0.68
CA ILE A 141 -7.44 -9.62 -1.99
C ILE A 141 -6.29 -8.94 -2.71
N THR A 142 -6.07 -9.30 -3.95
CA THR A 142 -5.02 -8.72 -4.80
C THR A 142 -5.55 -8.45 -6.20
N ALA A 143 -4.81 -7.66 -6.99
CA ALA A 143 -5.16 -7.38 -8.37
C ALA A 143 -5.09 -8.64 -9.25
N TYR A 144 -5.87 -8.66 -10.32
CA TYR A 144 -5.93 -9.77 -11.27
C TYR A 144 -4.54 -10.16 -11.80
N ASN A 145 -4.29 -11.47 -11.91
CA ASN A 145 -3.05 -12.09 -12.41
C ASN A 145 -1.81 -11.75 -11.55
N THR A 146 -1.96 -11.65 -10.22
CA THR A 146 -0.84 -11.39 -9.29
C THR A 146 -0.73 -12.40 -8.15
N LYS A 147 -1.73 -13.26 -7.93
CA LYS A 147 -1.77 -14.20 -6.80
C LYS A 147 -0.66 -15.26 -6.83
N ASP A 148 -0.14 -15.60 -8.01
CA ASP A 148 0.93 -16.59 -8.18
C ASP A 148 2.22 -16.21 -7.43
N ILE A 149 2.39 -14.94 -7.06
CA ILE A 149 3.52 -14.43 -6.29
C ILE A 149 3.45 -14.85 -4.82
N ILE A 150 2.23 -14.99 -4.28
CA ILE A 150 1.95 -15.16 -2.86
C ILE A 150 1.03 -16.34 -2.54
N GLU A 151 0.71 -17.19 -3.52
CA GLU A 151 -0.16 -18.35 -3.34
C GLU A 151 0.43 -19.46 -2.47
N ASP A 152 1.75 -19.42 -2.24
CA ASP A 152 2.47 -20.34 -1.36
C ASP A 152 2.37 -19.96 0.13
N LEU A 153 1.81 -18.78 0.45
CA LEU A 153 1.61 -18.30 1.81
C LEU A 153 0.29 -18.84 2.41
N ASN A 154 0.26 -18.97 3.73
CA ASN A 154 -0.85 -19.64 4.44
C ASN A 154 -2.03 -18.67 4.69
N TRP A 155 -2.72 -18.27 3.61
CA TRP A 155 -3.94 -17.46 3.67
C TRP A 155 -5.17 -18.25 4.13
N LYS A 156 -6.16 -17.60 4.74
CA LYS A 156 -7.51 -18.14 4.90
C LYS A 156 -8.20 -18.26 3.54
N ALA A 157 -8.11 -17.21 2.74
CA ALA A 157 -8.53 -17.16 1.34
C ALA A 157 -7.64 -16.16 0.60
N LEU A 158 -7.32 -16.47 -0.66
CA LEU A 158 -6.61 -15.60 -1.59
C LEU A 158 -7.45 -15.40 -2.84
N THR A 159 -7.94 -14.17 -3.03
CA THR A 159 -8.85 -13.80 -4.11
C THR A 159 -8.22 -12.72 -4.98
N GLU A 160 -8.33 -12.87 -6.28
CA GLU A 160 -8.04 -11.80 -7.24
C GLU A 160 -9.33 -11.06 -7.59
N LEU A 161 -9.26 -9.75 -7.67
CA LEU A 161 -10.31 -8.92 -8.25
C LEU A 161 -9.78 -8.18 -9.46
N ASP A 162 -10.62 -8.12 -10.48
CA ASP A 162 -10.41 -7.26 -11.63
C ASP A 162 -11.21 -5.95 -11.49
N TRP A 163 -10.97 -5.00 -12.40
CA TRP A 163 -11.70 -3.75 -12.45
C TRP A 163 -13.19 -3.96 -12.64
N GLY A 164 -13.99 -3.36 -11.79
CA GLY A 164 -15.44 -3.51 -11.74
C GLY A 164 -15.94 -4.73 -10.98
N GLU A 165 -15.07 -5.70 -10.66
CA GLU A 165 -15.44 -6.84 -9.85
C GLU A 165 -15.56 -6.46 -8.36
N SER A 166 -16.41 -7.17 -7.64
CA SER A 166 -16.66 -6.94 -6.23
C SER A 166 -16.71 -8.24 -5.44
N LEU A 167 -16.22 -8.18 -4.21
CA LEU A 167 -16.37 -9.24 -3.21
C LEU A 167 -17.07 -8.66 -1.97
N LYS A 168 -18.00 -9.42 -1.40
CA LYS A 168 -18.63 -9.10 -0.11
C LYS A 168 -18.08 -10.03 0.97
N MET A 169 -17.62 -9.44 2.08
CA MET A 169 -17.15 -10.13 3.29
C MET A 169 -17.98 -9.61 4.47
N ASP A 170 -18.98 -10.35 4.90
CA ASP A 170 -19.99 -9.90 5.85
C ASP A 170 -20.65 -8.59 5.34
N GLU A 171 -20.56 -7.48 6.09
CA GLU A 171 -21.10 -6.18 5.70
C GLU A 171 -20.11 -5.33 4.88
N LEU A 172 -18.86 -5.76 4.74
CA LEU A 172 -17.83 -5.07 3.96
C LEU A 172 -17.92 -5.51 2.49
N LYS A 173 -18.18 -4.55 1.59
CA LYS A 173 -18.07 -4.73 0.15
C LYS A 173 -16.76 -4.10 -0.34
N ILE A 174 -15.98 -4.87 -1.11
CA ILE A 174 -14.74 -4.44 -1.74
C ILE A 174 -14.95 -4.47 -3.25
N THR A 175 -14.68 -3.36 -3.95
CA THR A 175 -14.77 -3.27 -5.40
C THR A 175 -13.42 -2.84 -5.97
N GLY A 176 -12.88 -3.65 -6.91
CA GLY A 176 -11.69 -3.28 -7.69
C GLY A 176 -12.02 -2.15 -8.67
N ILE A 177 -11.17 -1.14 -8.75
CA ILE A 177 -11.34 -0.02 -9.68
C ILE A 177 -10.08 0.19 -10.51
N GLU A 178 -10.28 0.72 -11.71
CA GLU A 178 -9.18 1.04 -12.61
C GLU A 178 -8.44 2.31 -12.15
N VAL A 179 -7.11 2.23 -12.12
CA VAL A 179 -6.19 3.34 -11.90
C VAL A 179 -5.25 3.49 -13.10
N ASN A 180 -4.33 4.43 -13.09
CA ASN A 180 -3.35 4.64 -14.17
C ASN A 180 -1.94 4.30 -13.69
N HIS A 181 -1.59 3.02 -13.79
CA HIS A 181 -0.31 2.52 -13.30
C HIS A 181 0.22 1.40 -14.19
N ASP A 182 1.18 0.63 -13.73
CA ASP A 182 1.61 -0.66 -14.26
C ASP A 182 1.67 -1.74 -13.17
N GLY A 183 1.59 -3.00 -13.56
CA GLY A 183 1.43 -4.11 -12.61
C GLY A 183 2.57 -5.14 -12.63
N PHE A 184 3.63 -4.95 -13.42
CA PHE A 184 4.72 -5.91 -13.48
C PHE A 184 5.50 -5.97 -12.14
N ARG A 185 5.98 -7.15 -11.78
CA ARG A 185 6.91 -7.33 -10.64
C ARG A 185 8.36 -7.38 -11.07
N LEU A 186 8.63 -8.04 -12.20
CA LEU A 186 9.96 -8.22 -12.75
C LEU A 186 10.06 -7.59 -14.13
N PRO A 187 11.23 -7.01 -14.50
CA PRO A 187 11.44 -6.52 -15.85
C PRO A 187 11.14 -7.60 -16.90
N GLY A 188 10.36 -7.25 -17.92
CA GLY A 188 9.97 -8.16 -19.01
C GLY A 188 8.69 -8.95 -18.75
N GLU A 189 8.06 -8.85 -17.60
CA GLU A 189 6.69 -9.34 -17.42
C GLU A 189 5.70 -8.49 -18.23
N LEU A 190 4.60 -9.14 -18.64
CA LEU A 190 3.53 -8.43 -19.32
C LEU A 190 2.73 -7.61 -18.34
N ASP A 191 2.40 -6.39 -18.74
CA ASP A 191 1.60 -5.45 -18.00
C ASP A 191 0.24 -5.26 -18.67
N ARG A 192 -0.82 -5.18 -17.88
CA ARG A 192 -2.18 -4.92 -18.31
C ARG A 192 -2.37 -3.57 -19.03
N ALA A 193 -1.51 -2.56 -18.76
CA ALA A 193 -1.56 -1.26 -19.42
C ALA A 193 -1.66 -1.31 -20.94
N LYS A 194 -1.32 -2.44 -21.54
CA LYS A 194 -1.43 -2.69 -23.00
C LYS A 194 -2.79 -3.25 -23.44
N GLY A 195 -3.80 -3.24 -22.58
CA GLY A 195 -5.19 -3.57 -22.94
C GLY A 195 -5.54 -5.05 -22.98
N HIS A 196 -4.67 -5.94 -22.56
CA HIS A 196 -4.92 -7.39 -22.55
C HIS A 196 -5.14 -7.94 -21.15
N MET A 197 -6.39 -7.96 -20.70
CA MET A 197 -6.79 -8.49 -19.40
C MET A 197 -6.35 -9.93 -19.13
N LEU A 198 -6.13 -10.73 -20.17
CA LEU A 198 -5.78 -12.15 -20.06
C LEU A 198 -4.27 -12.41 -19.93
N TYR A 199 -3.40 -11.45 -20.22
CA TYR A 199 -1.96 -11.69 -20.39
C TYR A 199 -1.03 -10.80 -19.59
N GLY A 200 -1.54 -9.86 -18.81
CA GLY A 200 -0.73 -8.92 -18.04
C GLY A 200 -1.09 -8.91 -16.57
N ARG A 201 -0.13 -8.57 -15.72
CA ARG A 201 -0.39 -8.29 -14.31
C ARG A 201 -1.19 -7.00 -14.20
N SER A 202 -2.29 -7.06 -13.46
CA SER A 202 -3.16 -5.90 -13.21
C SER A 202 -2.67 -5.08 -12.01
N TYR A 203 -3.27 -3.93 -11.87
CA TYR A 203 -3.10 -2.99 -10.78
C TYR A 203 -4.46 -2.37 -10.47
N ASN A 204 -4.79 -2.24 -9.20
CA ASN A 204 -6.11 -1.82 -8.75
C ASN A 204 -6.01 -0.67 -7.75
N GLY A 205 -6.97 0.25 -7.81
CA GLY A 205 -7.52 0.85 -6.62
C GLY A 205 -8.69 0.02 -6.09
N TYR A 206 -9.20 0.37 -4.91
CA TYR A 206 -10.33 -0.31 -4.30
C TYR A 206 -11.29 0.68 -3.64
N ILE A 207 -12.60 0.44 -3.77
CA ILE A 207 -13.61 1.08 -2.95
C ILE A 207 -14.05 0.09 -1.89
N LEU A 208 -13.91 0.49 -0.63
CA LEU A 208 -14.39 -0.21 0.55
C LEU A 208 -15.70 0.44 0.99
N GLU A 209 -16.76 -0.37 1.16
CA GLU A 209 -18.09 0.12 1.54
C GLU A 209 -18.65 -0.73 2.68
N SER A 210 -19.04 -0.08 3.78
CA SER A 210 -19.73 -0.69 4.91
C SER A 210 -20.57 0.36 5.65
N ASN A 211 -21.75 0.02 6.12
CA ASN A 211 -22.64 0.86 6.91
C ASN A 211 -22.84 2.28 6.30
N GLY A 212 -22.97 2.35 4.97
CA GLY A 212 -23.18 3.61 4.24
C GLY A 212 -21.94 4.50 4.13
N ARG A 213 -20.78 4.08 4.64
CA ARG A 213 -19.50 4.80 4.52
C ARG A 213 -18.64 4.18 3.44
N LYS A 214 -17.81 5.02 2.79
CA LYS A 214 -16.95 4.59 1.70
C LYS A 214 -15.57 5.18 1.80
N ILE A 215 -14.58 4.31 1.64
CA ILE A 215 -13.17 4.66 1.55
C ILE A 215 -12.68 4.22 0.17
N LEU A 216 -12.01 5.11 -0.56
CA LEU A 216 -11.31 4.76 -1.78
C LEU A 216 -9.80 4.70 -1.47
N PHE A 217 -9.21 3.52 -1.65
CA PHE A 217 -7.77 3.30 -1.64
C PHE A 217 -7.28 3.21 -3.08
N ALA A 218 -6.48 4.15 -3.53
CA ALA A 218 -6.04 4.21 -4.91
C ALA A 218 -4.91 3.23 -5.24
N GLY A 219 -4.13 2.79 -4.25
CA GLY A 219 -2.82 2.20 -4.54
C GLY A 219 -1.93 3.23 -5.21
N ASP A 220 -1.15 2.83 -6.20
CA ASP A 220 -0.38 3.75 -7.03
C ASP A 220 -1.15 4.13 -8.30
N THR A 221 -1.05 5.40 -8.65
CA THR A 221 -1.65 5.95 -9.88
C THR A 221 -0.94 7.20 -10.34
N ALA A 222 -0.78 7.36 -11.65
CA ALA A 222 -0.59 8.66 -12.28
C ALA A 222 -1.93 9.40 -12.37
N TYR A 223 -1.89 10.66 -12.79
CA TYR A 223 -3.10 11.42 -13.10
C TYR A 223 -4.01 10.64 -14.07
N THR A 224 -5.31 10.62 -13.76
CA THR A 224 -6.31 9.99 -14.62
C THR A 224 -7.70 10.61 -14.46
N GLU A 225 -8.39 10.79 -15.57
CA GLU A 225 -9.80 11.19 -15.57
C GLU A 225 -10.78 10.05 -15.26
N LYS A 226 -10.29 8.80 -15.21
CA LYS A 226 -11.12 7.63 -14.92
C LYS A 226 -11.79 7.70 -13.55
N PHE A 227 -11.22 8.45 -12.62
CA PHE A 227 -11.85 8.66 -11.32
C PHE A 227 -13.15 9.46 -11.36
N LYS A 228 -13.43 10.23 -12.43
CA LYS A 228 -14.70 10.95 -12.61
C LYS A 228 -15.94 10.04 -12.56
N GLN A 229 -15.80 8.77 -12.96
CA GLN A 229 -16.88 7.77 -12.85
C GLN A 229 -17.27 7.44 -11.39
N HIS A 230 -16.51 7.92 -10.42
CA HIS A 230 -16.75 7.66 -9.01
C HIS A 230 -17.30 8.87 -8.24
N ARG A 231 -17.52 10.02 -8.93
CA ARG A 231 -17.97 11.27 -8.29
C ARG A 231 -19.28 11.12 -7.53
N ASP A 232 -20.24 10.40 -8.09
CA ASP A 232 -21.57 10.23 -7.47
C ASP A 232 -21.63 9.12 -6.42
N LYS A 233 -20.49 8.52 -6.08
CA LYS A 233 -20.45 7.40 -5.12
C LYS A 233 -20.41 7.86 -3.65
N ASN A 234 -20.32 9.16 -3.38
CA ASN A 234 -20.24 9.72 -2.03
C ASN A 234 -19.07 9.11 -1.22
N ILE A 235 -17.86 9.25 -1.74
CA ILE A 235 -16.65 8.78 -1.05
C ILE A 235 -16.38 9.69 0.15
N ASP A 236 -16.26 9.11 1.35
CA ASP A 236 -15.95 9.87 2.56
C ASP A 236 -14.45 10.18 2.64
N VAL A 237 -13.60 9.19 2.39
CA VAL A 237 -12.14 9.33 2.47
C VAL A 237 -11.50 8.74 1.21
N VAL A 238 -10.57 9.48 0.63
CA VAL A 238 -9.66 8.98 -0.40
C VAL A 238 -8.25 8.82 0.17
N ILE A 239 -7.63 7.68 -0.07
CA ILE A 239 -6.25 7.35 0.27
C ILE A 239 -5.49 7.27 -1.05
N MET A 240 -4.57 8.21 -1.32
CA MET A 240 -3.97 8.39 -2.65
C MET A 240 -2.49 8.74 -2.59
N PRO A 241 -1.66 8.26 -3.54
CA PRO A 241 -0.24 8.54 -3.57
C PRO A 241 0.03 10.01 -3.90
N ILE A 242 1.12 10.55 -3.36
CA ILE A 242 1.59 11.90 -3.62
C ILE A 242 3.10 11.97 -3.90
N GLY A 243 3.79 10.83 -4.01
CA GLY A 243 5.23 10.76 -4.23
C GLY A 243 5.61 9.74 -5.30
N GLY A 244 6.91 9.69 -5.65
CA GLY A 244 7.43 8.81 -6.69
C GLY A 244 7.27 9.36 -8.11
N TYR A 245 6.79 10.60 -8.26
CA TYR A 245 6.55 11.20 -9.58
C TYR A 245 7.83 11.61 -10.33
N ILE A 246 8.95 11.78 -9.66
CA ILE A 246 10.24 12.04 -10.32
C ILE A 246 11.12 10.78 -10.29
N PRO A 247 11.57 10.26 -11.44
CA PRO A 247 11.28 10.66 -12.83
C PRO A 247 10.01 9.98 -13.41
N HIS A 248 9.16 9.34 -12.58
CA HIS A 248 8.13 8.41 -13.01
C HIS A 248 6.72 9.02 -13.10
N HIS A 249 6.59 10.29 -13.55
CA HIS A 249 5.31 11.01 -13.63
C HIS A 249 4.23 10.30 -14.48
N HIS A 250 4.62 9.41 -15.39
CA HIS A 250 3.70 8.58 -16.17
C HIS A 250 3.07 7.42 -15.37
N ARG A 251 3.52 7.18 -14.14
CA ARG A 251 3.05 6.12 -13.22
C ARG A 251 2.57 6.64 -11.88
N HIS A 252 3.02 7.82 -11.48
CA HIS A 252 2.74 8.43 -10.20
C HIS A 252 2.29 9.87 -10.39
N CYS A 253 1.20 10.25 -9.76
CA CYS A 253 0.75 11.64 -9.73
C CYS A 253 1.59 12.46 -8.75
N ASP A 254 1.71 13.75 -9.03
CA ASP A 254 2.20 14.72 -8.08
C ASP A 254 1.11 15.10 -7.05
N PRO A 255 1.47 15.81 -5.97
CA PRO A 255 0.50 16.19 -4.93
C PRO A 255 -0.68 17.02 -5.43
N GLU A 256 -0.49 17.91 -6.40
CA GLU A 256 -1.56 18.75 -6.93
C GLU A 256 -2.51 17.95 -7.82
N GLU A 257 -1.99 17.06 -8.66
CA GLU A 257 -2.78 16.10 -9.44
C GLU A 257 -3.59 15.16 -8.54
N ALA A 258 -3.01 14.71 -7.42
CA ALA A 258 -3.72 13.89 -6.43
C ALA A 258 -4.90 14.65 -5.81
N LEU A 259 -4.72 15.93 -5.46
CA LEU A 259 -5.79 16.79 -4.92
C LEU A 259 -6.88 17.06 -5.96
N VAL A 260 -6.54 17.31 -7.23
CA VAL A 260 -7.50 17.42 -8.34
C VAL A 260 -8.34 16.15 -8.48
N MET A 261 -7.70 14.98 -8.50
CA MET A 261 -8.42 13.72 -8.62
C MET A 261 -9.33 13.47 -7.42
N ALA A 262 -8.86 13.76 -6.21
CA ALA A 262 -9.61 13.55 -4.98
C ALA A 262 -10.81 14.49 -4.85
N SER A 263 -10.63 15.80 -5.12
CA SER A 263 -11.66 16.82 -5.01
C SER A 263 -12.58 16.86 -6.24
N ASP A 264 -11.99 17.07 -7.43
CA ASP A 264 -12.78 17.40 -8.61
C ASP A 264 -13.32 16.16 -9.34
N HIS A 265 -12.54 15.08 -9.36
CA HIS A 265 -12.99 13.85 -10.02
C HIS A 265 -13.83 12.97 -9.10
N ILE A 266 -13.38 12.73 -7.84
CA ILE A 266 -14.03 11.83 -6.90
C ILE A 266 -15.06 12.57 -6.03
N GLY A 267 -14.76 13.79 -5.61
CA GLY A 267 -15.58 14.56 -4.67
C GLY A 267 -15.53 14.00 -3.26
N ALA A 268 -14.35 13.52 -2.82
CA ALA A 268 -14.15 13.01 -1.48
C ALA A 268 -14.14 14.13 -0.44
N LYS A 269 -14.52 13.81 0.81
CA LYS A 269 -14.53 14.78 1.91
C LYS A 269 -13.15 14.96 2.55
N TYR A 270 -12.40 13.84 2.66
CA TYR A 270 -11.10 13.79 3.32
C TYR A 270 -10.05 13.09 2.46
N PHE A 271 -8.85 13.63 2.52
CA PHE A 271 -7.66 13.12 1.84
C PHE A 271 -6.67 12.54 2.83
N VAL A 272 -6.16 11.34 2.54
CA VAL A 272 -5.06 10.68 3.26
C VAL A 272 -3.94 10.41 2.27
N PRO A 273 -2.76 11.02 2.43
CA PRO A 273 -1.63 10.80 1.56
C PRO A 273 -0.97 9.45 1.85
N ILE A 274 -0.45 8.84 0.79
CA ILE A 274 0.44 7.68 0.85
C ILE A 274 1.62 7.88 -0.12
N HIS A 275 2.53 6.91 -0.15
CA HIS A 275 3.67 6.83 -1.08
C HIS A 275 4.65 8.00 -0.97
N ALA A 276 4.77 8.63 0.19
CA ALA A 276 5.70 9.72 0.50
C ALA A 276 6.40 9.48 1.85
N ASN A 277 7.42 10.26 2.16
CA ASN A 277 8.11 10.32 3.46
C ASN A 277 8.57 8.97 4.04
N THR A 278 8.78 7.97 3.20
CA THR A 278 9.19 6.64 3.64
C THR A 278 10.51 6.21 3.04
N PHE A 279 10.68 6.40 1.75
CA PHE A 279 11.91 6.12 1.02
C PHE A 279 12.42 7.44 0.42
N ASP A 280 13.75 7.58 0.34
CA ASP A 280 14.33 8.71 -0.38
C ASP A 280 13.96 8.61 -1.86
N GLY A 281 13.42 9.69 -2.40
CA GLY A 281 13.04 9.88 -3.80
C GLY A 281 13.75 11.07 -4.41
N ASP A 282 13.76 11.15 -5.74
CA ASP A 282 14.43 12.23 -6.49
C ASP A 282 13.71 13.59 -6.30
N GLU A 283 12.44 13.56 -5.90
CA GLU A 283 11.63 14.76 -5.59
C GLU A 283 12.02 15.45 -4.28
N GLY A 284 12.80 14.78 -3.43
CA GLY A 284 13.13 15.23 -2.08
C GLY A 284 12.12 14.78 -1.02
N PHE A 285 12.64 14.39 0.15
CA PHE A 285 11.90 13.60 1.14
C PHE A 285 10.61 14.26 1.66
N HIS A 286 10.63 15.55 1.99
CA HIS A 286 9.46 16.28 2.54
C HIS A 286 8.65 17.03 1.49
N VAL A 287 9.17 17.17 0.28
CA VAL A 287 8.57 17.99 -0.77
C VAL A 287 7.13 17.60 -1.11
N PRO A 288 6.76 16.31 -1.21
CA PRO A 288 5.38 15.96 -1.54
C PRO A 288 4.37 16.43 -0.49
N ILE A 289 4.66 16.24 0.80
CA ILE A 289 3.75 16.66 1.89
C ILE A 289 3.68 18.20 1.97
N ASP A 290 4.80 18.89 1.84
CA ASP A 290 4.83 20.36 1.87
C ASP A 290 4.05 20.95 0.69
N TRP A 291 4.15 20.36 -0.49
CA TRP A 291 3.39 20.76 -1.66
C TRP A 291 1.89 20.52 -1.49
N MET A 292 1.50 19.32 -1.05
CA MET A 292 0.11 19.00 -0.73
C MET A 292 -0.48 20.02 0.25
N ASN A 293 0.19 20.28 1.38
CA ASN A 293 -0.29 21.22 2.39
C ASN A 293 -0.44 22.67 1.88
N LYS A 294 0.45 23.11 0.99
CA LYS A 294 0.37 24.43 0.35
C LYS A 294 -0.75 24.53 -0.69
N SER A 295 -1.08 23.42 -1.34
CA SER A 295 -2.05 23.42 -2.45
C SER A 295 -3.48 23.14 -2.02
N VAL A 296 -3.71 22.48 -0.88
CA VAL A 296 -5.04 21.97 -0.47
C VAL A 296 -6.10 23.06 -0.37
N GLU A 297 -5.75 24.30 -0.01
CA GLU A 297 -6.69 25.40 0.13
C GLU A 297 -7.39 25.78 -1.20
N LYS A 298 -6.85 25.34 -2.35
CA LYS A 298 -7.45 25.54 -3.67
C LYS A 298 -8.61 24.59 -3.96
N TYR A 299 -8.81 23.56 -3.15
CA TYR A 299 -9.71 22.43 -3.41
C TYR A 299 -10.73 22.24 -2.29
N ASP A 300 -11.92 21.75 -2.64
CA ASP A 300 -12.97 21.41 -1.66
C ASP A 300 -12.74 20.02 -1.06
N ILE A 301 -11.63 19.88 -0.32
CA ILE A 301 -11.25 18.66 0.37
C ILE A 301 -10.45 19.00 1.62
N LYS A 302 -10.54 18.17 2.66
CA LYS A 302 -9.78 18.35 3.90
C LYS A 302 -8.67 17.30 4.00
N ILE A 303 -7.47 17.74 4.42
CA ILE A 303 -6.43 16.80 4.77
C ILE A 303 -6.83 16.07 6.06
N GLY A 304 -6.99 14.76 5.97
CA GLY A 304 -7.33 13.91 7.10
C GLY A 304 -6.12 13.46 7.89
N ILE A 305 -4.98 13.25 7.21
CA ILE A 305 -3.69 12.86 7.77
C ILE A 305 -2.61 13.60 7.00
N SER A 306 -1.58 14.09 7.68
CA SER A 306 -0.41 14.74 7.07
C SER A 306 0.92 14.12 7.48
N GLU A 307 0.92 13.24 8.48
CA GLU A 307 2.13 12.61 9.01
C GLU A 307 1.94 11.11 9.26
N ILE A 308 3.01 10.35 9.08
CA ILE A 308 3.05 8.92 9.39
C ILE A 308 2.76 8.72 10.90
N GLY A 309 1.85 7.79 11.21
CA GLY A 309 1.43 7.48 12.58
C GLY A 309 0.17 8.22 13.04
N GLN A 310 -0.25 9.28 12.37
CA GLN A 310 -1.54 9.93 12.67
C GLN A 310 -2.73 9.01 12.36
N THR A 311 -3.81 9.18 13.11
CA THR A 311 -5.05 8.42 12.95
C THR A 311 -6.24 9.35 12.70
N LEU A 312 -6.91 9.18 11.56
CA LEU A 312 -8.18 9.80 11.26
C LEU A 312 -9.32 8.92 11.77
N THR A 313 -10.23 9.47 12.58
CA THR A 313 -11.30 8.71 13.24
C THR A 313 -12.68 9.29 12.92
N LEU A 314 -13.64 8.39 12.68
CA LEU A 314 -15.07 8.68 12.64
C LEU A 314 -15.78 7.75 13.63
N ASN A 315 -16.41 8.31 14.66
CA ASN A 315 -17.20 7.54 15.62
C ASN A 315 -18.61 7.27 15.09
N ALA A 316 -19.26 6.24 15.64
CA ALA A 316 -20.65 5.94 15.33
C ALA A 316 -21.56 7.15 15.67
N GLY A 317 -22.41 7.52 14.71
CA GLY A 317 -23.33 8.67 14.87
C GLY A 317 -22.71 10.04 14.61
N GLU A 318 -21.42 10.14 14.35
CA GLU A 318 -20.79 11.39 13.94
C GLU A 318 -20.81 11.57 12.43
N GLU A 319 -20.94 12.83 11.99
CA GLU A 319 -20.84 13.18 10.56
C GLU A 319 -19.43 13.62 10.17
N LYS A 320 -18.61 14.00 11.15
CA LYS A 320 -17.26 14.57 10.93
C LYS A 320 -16.19 13.63 11.44
N TRP A 321 -15.12 13.53 10.66
CA TRP A 321 -13.91 12.84 11.05
C TRP A 321 -13.05 13.72 11.97
N THR A 322 -12.36 13.08 12.91
CA THR A 322 -11.43 13.74 13.84
C THR A 322 -10.02 13.16 13.68
N LEU A 323 -9.01 14.02 13.73
CA LEU A 323 -7.60 13.61 13.74
C LEU A 323 -7.20 13.32 15.19
N LYS A 324 -6.72 12.10 15.45
CA LYS A 324 -6.10 11.71 16.73
C LYS A 324 -4.59 11.65 16.55
N GLN A 325 -3.89 12.29 17.46
CA GLN A 325 -2.41 12.31 17.53
C GLN A 325 -1.91 11.24 18.49
#